data_98342e4143dbc3c5fd7553100cf4fb9a
#
_entry.id   98342e4143dbc3c5fd7553100cf4fb9a
#
_cell.length_a   1.000
_cell.length_b   1.000
_cell.length_c   1.000
_cell.angle_alpha   90.00
_cell.angle_beta   90.00
_cell.angle_gamma   90.00
#
_symmetry.space_group_name_H-M   'P 1'
#
loop_
_entity.id
_entity.type
_entity.pdbx_description
1 polymer ?
#
loop_
_entity_poly.entity_id
_entity_poly.type
_entity_poly.pdbx_seq_one_letter_code
_entity_poly.pdbx_strand_id
1 'polypeptide(L)'
;MKCSWREGNKIQLLENGEQYYPAVFKAIGEAQERIILETFIWFEDDVGKQLHAALLAAAQRGVKAEVLLDGYGSPDLSDEFVNELTAAGVVFRYYDPRPRLFGMRTNVFRRMHRKIVVSDARIAFIGGLNYSAEHMSSYGPEAKQDYAVRLEGPIVEDILQFELENLPGQSAARRWWRRHHKAEENRQPGEAQVLLVWRDNEEHRDDIERHYLKMLTQARREVIIANAYFFPGYRFLHALRKAARRGVRIKLIIQGEPDMPIVRVGARLLYNYLVKGGVQVFEYRRRPLHGKVALMDDHWATVGSSNLDPLSLSLNLEANVIIHDRHFNQTLRDNLNGIIAADCQQVDETMLPKRTWWNLTKSVLAFHFLRHFPALVGWLPAHTPRLAQVDPPAQPTMETQDRVETENTGVKP
;
A
#
# COMPACT_ATOMS: atom_id res chain seq x y z
N MET A 1 -1.38 18.55 -7.13
CA MET A 1 -2.32 17.97 -8.13
C MET A 1 -3.74 17.98 -7.56
N LYS A 2 -4.80 18.15 -8.36
CA LYS A 2 -6.20 18.01 -7.90
C LYS A 2 -6.71 16.63 -8.30
N CYS A 3 -7.29 15.90 -7.35
CA CYS A 3 -7.99 14.64 -7.65
C CYS A 3 -9.23 14.92 -8.50
N SER A 4 -9.37 14.21 -9.60
CA SER A 4 -10.56 14.27 -10.45
C SER A 4 -11.00 12.85 -10.81
N TRP A 5 -12.32 12.66 -10.96
CA TRP A 5 -12.85 11.41 -11.46
C TRP A 5 -12.45 11.22 -12.92
N ARG A 6 -11.94 10.01 -13.22
CA ARG A 6 -11.63 9.59 -14.59
C ARG A 6 -12.59 8.48 -14.98
N GLU A 7 -13.26 8.66 -16.10
CA GLU A 7 -14.18 7.68 -16.68
C GLU A 7 -13.45 6.79 -17.69
N GLY A 8 -14.06 5.69 -18.09
CA GLY A 8 -13.53 4.83 -19.15
C GLY A 8 -12.42 3.88 -18.73
N ASN A 9 -12.28 3.58 -17.42
CA ASN A 9 -11.22 2.70 -16.94
C ASN A 9 -11.68 1.24 -16.90
N LYS A 10 -10.74 0.33 -17.15
CA LYS A 10 -10.86 -1.10 -16.86
C LYS A 10 -10.15 -1.40 -15.57
N ILE A 11 -10.82 -2.16 -14.69
CA ILE A 11 -10.30 -2.52 -13.38
C ILE A 11 -10.37 -4.03 -13.17
N GLN A 12 -9.35 -4.57 -12.57
CA GLN A 12 -9.28 -5.96 -12.13
C GLN A 12 -8.87 -6.02 -10.66
N LEU A 13 -9.63 -6.74 -9.84
CA LEU A 13 -9.23 -7.10 -8.48
C LEU A 13 -8.14 -8.16 -8.55
N LEU A 14 -7.10 -7.99 -7.76
CA LEU A 14 -6.01 -8.95 -7.58
C LEU A 14 -5.94 -9.32 -6.11
N GLU A 15 -6.18 -10.58 -5.82
CA GLU A 15 -6.14 -11.14 -4.49
C GLU A 15 -4.82 -11.86 -4.26
N ASN A 16 -4.11 -11.48 -3.22
CA ASN A 16 -2.84 -12.07 -2.79
C ASN A 16 -1.72 -12.07 -3.85
N GLY A 17 -0.57 -12.61 -3.48
CA GLY A 17 0.60 -12.66 -4.35
C GLY A 17 0.38 -13.50 -5.61
N GLU A 18 -0.44 -14.56 -5.52
CA GLU A 18 -0.73 -15.46 -6.63
C GLU A 18 -1.34 -14.77 -7.85
N GLN A 19 -2.14 -13.75 -7.63
CA GLN A 19 -2.71 -12.97 -8.74
C GLN A 19 -1.89 -11.70 -9.02
N TYR A 20 -1.34 -11.08 -7.98
CA TYR A 20 -0.65 -9.81 -8.08
C TYR A 20 0.71 -9.93 -8.78
N TYR A 21 1.59 -10.81 -8.31
CA TYR A 21 2.96 -10.88 -8.83
C TYR A 21 3.03 -11.28 -10.31
N PRO A 22 2.32 -12.33 -10.77
CA PRO A 22 2.34 -12.64 -12.21
C PRO A 22 1.82 -11.48 -13.07
N ALA A 23 0.81 -10.74 -12.62
CA ALA A 23 0.27 -9.60 -13.36
C ALA A 23 1.28 -8.43 -13.44
N VAL A 24 1.97 -8.13 -12.33
CA VAL A 24 3.02 -7.09 -12.28
C VAL A 24 4.23 -7.50 -13.11
N PHE A 25 4.75 -8.71 -12.93
CA PHE A 25 5.93 -9.17 -13.66
C PHE A 25 5.68 -9.25 -15.16
N LYS A 26 4.47 -9.65 -15.57
CA LYS A 26 4.06 -9.58 -16.97
C LYS A 26 4.08 -8.14 -17.50
N ALA A 27 3.50 -7.19 -16.76
CA ALA A 27 3.49 -5.78 -17.17
C ALA A 27 4.91 -5.19 -17.27
N ILE A 28 5.82 -5.56 -16.37
CA ILE A 28 7.24 -5.20 -16.44
C ILE A 28 7.92 -5.86 -17.65
N GLY A 29 7.64 -7.13 -17.92
CA GLY A 29 8.18 -7.86 -19.07
C GLY A 29 7.73 -7.30 -20.41
N GLU A 30 6.51 -6.75 -20.50
CA GLU A 30 5.93 -6.15 -21.70
C GLU A 30 6.25 -4.65 -21.86
N ALA A 31 6.84 -4.01 -20.83
CA ALA A 31 7.18 -2.59 -20.87
C ALA A 31 8.19 -2.26 -21.98
N GLN A 32 7.95 -1.12 -22.67
CA GLN A 32 8.78 -0.64 -23.77
C GLN A 32 9.49 0.69 -23.47
N GLU A 33 8.91 1.51 -22.56
CA GLU A 33 9.39 2.87 -22.36
C GLU A 33 9.80 3.14 -20.93
N ARG A 34 8.89 2.89 -19.97
CA ARG A 34 9.10 3.28 -18.58
C ARG A 34 8.38 2.38 -17.59
N ILE A 35 9.06 2.12 -16.47
CA ILE A 35 8.53 1.51 -15.26
C ILE A 35 8.81 2.45 -14.09
N ILE A 36 7.79 2.73 -13.27
CA ILE A 36 7.95 3.35 -11.95
C ILE A 36 7.39 2.38 -10.93
N LEU A 37 8.17 2.07 -9.92
CA LEU A 37 7.81 1.16 -8.84
C LEU A 37 8.07 1.85 -7.50
N GLU A 38 7.01 2.04 -6.72
CA GLU A 38 7.05 2.52 -5.35
C GLU A 38 6.53 1.44 -4.42
N THR A 39 7.31 1.06 -3.39
CA THR A 39 6.88 0.06 -2.41
C THR A 39 7.50 0.28 -1.03
N PHE A 40 6.79 -0.18 0.01
CA PHE A 40 7.28 -0.09 1.39
C PHE A 40 8.29 -1.18 1.71
N ILE A 41 8.00 -2.44 1.33
CA ILE A 41 8.88 -3.59 1.59
C ILE A 41 9.25 -4.28 0.28
N TRP A 42 10.55 -4.55 0.15
CA TRP A 42 11.11 -5.47 -0.82
C TRP A 42 12.16 -6.34 -0.12
N PHE A 43 11.96 -7.66 -0.09
CA PHE A 43 12.89 -8.63 0.49
C PHE A 43 13.62 -9.42 -0.60
N GLU A 44 14.81 -9.92 -0.31
CA GLU A 44 15.59 -10.79 -1.20
C GLU A 44 15.13 -12.25 -1.15
N ASP A 45 13.83 -12.48 -0.98
CA ASP A 45 13.21 -13.79 -1.05
C ASP A 45 12.89 -14.18 -2.52
N ASP A 46 12.22 -15.31 -2.71
CA ASP A 46 11.89 -15.82 -4.05
C ASP A 46 11.05 -14.85 -4.88
N VAL A 47 10.16 -14.09 -4.25
CA VAL A 47 9.35 -13.06 -4.91
C VAL A 47 10.19 -11.85 -5.26
N GLY A 48 11.02 -11.39 -4.33
CA GLY A 48 11.88 -10.25 -4.55
C GLY A 48 12.95 -10.50 -5.61
N LYS A 49 13.49 -11.71 -5.68
CA LYS A 49 14.43 -12.13 -6.76
C LYS A 49 13.75 -12.18 -8.13
N GLN A 50 12.49 -12.58 -8.20
CA GLN A 50 11.72 -12.54 -9.45
C GLN A 50 11.49 -11.09 -9.92
N LEU A 51 11.15 -10.17 -9.01
CA LEU A 51 11.03 -8.75 -9.33
C LEU A 51 12.36 -8.17 -9.81
N HIS A 52 13.46 -8.50 -9.13
CA HIS A 52 14.81 -8.09 -9.50
C HIS A 52 15.14 -8.52 -10.94
N ALA A 53 14.96 -9.80 -11.24
CA ALA A 53 15.21 -10.34 -12.59
C ALA A 53 14.32 -9.66 -13.66
N ALA A 54 13.05 -9.37 -13.35
CA ALA A 54 12.14 -8.70 -14.27
C ALA A 54 12.58 -7.25 -14.55
N LEU A 55 13.00 -6.50 -13.54
CA LEU A 55 13.50 -5.12 -13.67
C LEU A 55 14.84 -5.09 -14.41
N LEU A 56 15.75 -6.02 -14.10
CA LEU A 56 17.04 -6.15 -14.78
C LEU A 56 16.83 -6.41 -16.27
N ALA A 57 15.98 -7.38 -16.63
CA ALA A 57 15.65 -7.68 -18.01
C ALA A 57 14.99 -6.48 -18.74
N ALA A 58 14.14 -5.71 -18.05
CA ALA A 58 13.55 -4.50 -18.61
C ALA A 58 14.61 -3.42 -18.89
N ALA A 59 15.51 -3.17 -17.93
CA ALA A 59 16.61 -2.21 -18.11
C ALA A 59 17.55 -2.62 -19.26
N GLN A 60 17.87 -3.91 -19.40
CA GLN A 60 18.66 -4.45 -20.51
C GLN A 60 17.99 -4.24 -21.89
N ARG A 61 16.66 -4.18 -21.95
CA ARG A 61 15.91 -3.82 -23.16
C ARG A 61 15.90 -2.30 -23.43
N GLY A 62 16.47 -1.48 -22.54
CA GLY A 62 16.48 -0.03 -22.65
C GLY A 62 15.27 0.67 -22.01
N VAL A 63 14.42 -0.05 -21.26
CA VAL A 63 13.31 0.52 -20.52
C VAL A 63 13.82 1.35 -19.34
N LYS A 64 13.30 2.56 -19.16
CA LYS A 64 13.64 3.43 -18.03
C LYS A 64 12.94 2.96 -16.76
N ALA A 65 13.64 2.22 -15.93
CA ALA A 65 13.10 1.73 -14.67
C ALA A 65 13.52 2.65 -13.50
N GLU A 66 12.56 3.05 -12.70
CA GLU A 66 12.76 3.84 -11.46
C GLU A 66 12.11 3.10 -10.30
N VAL A 67 12.86 2.92 -9.23
CA VAL A 67 12.44 2.24 -8.01
C VAL A 67 12.58 3.20 -6.82
N LEU A 68 11.53 3.31 -6.02
CA LEU A 68 11.51 4.02 -4.76
C LEU A 68 11.09 3.09 -3.63
N LEU A 69 11.98 2.85 -2.70
CA LEU A 69 11.75 2.04 -1.51
C LEU A 69 11.70 2.89 -0.24
N ASP A 70 10.94 2.43 0.74
CA ASP A 70 11.02 3.01 2.07
C ASP A 70 12.27 2.51 2.81
N GLY A 71 13.10 3.44 3.30
CA GLY A 71 14.36 3.12 3.97
C GLY A 71 14.20 2.48 5.36
N TYR A 72 12.97 2.42 5.90
CA TYR A 72 12.66 1.66 7.11
C TYR A 72 12.11 0.26 6.77
N GLY A 73 11.24 0.19 5.76
CA GLY A 73 10.59 -1.06 5.36
C GLY A 73 11.51 -2.02 4.61
N SER A 74 12.48 -1.50 3.83
CA SER A 74 13.39 -2.29 3.00
C SER A 74 14.87 -1.99 3.31
N PRO A 75 15.34 -2.18 4.55
CA PRO A 75 16.71 -1.77 4.92
C PRO A 75 17.74 -2.87 4.69
N ASP A 76 17.33 -4.08 4.37
CA ASP A 76 18.17 -5.27 4.44
C ASP A 76 18.44 -5.88 3.04
N LEU A 77 18.27 -5.08 1.96
CA LEU A 77 18.75 -5.46 0.63
C LEU A 77 20.27 -5.42 0.62
N SER A 78 20.90 -6.45 0.04
CA SER A 78 22.35 -6.49 -0.11
C SER A 78 22.84 -5.46 -1.12
N ASP A 79 24.05 -4.97 -0.91
CA ASP A 79 24.69 -4.05 -1.87
C ASP A 79 24.80 -4.69 -3.25
N GLU A 80 25.07 -5.99 -3.33
CA GLU A 80 25.18 -6.73 -4.59
C GLU A 80 23.86 -6.68 -5.37
N PHE A 81 22.74 -6.96 -4.68
CA PHE A 81 21.40 -6.94 -5.26
C PHE A 81 21.01 -5.56 -5.84
N VAL A 82 21.36 -4.49 -5.13
CA VAL A 82 21.06 -3.12 -5.57
C VAL A 82 22.05 -2.68 -6.67
N ASN A 83 23.33 -3.06 -6.56
CA ASN A 83 24.36 -2.71 -7.53
C ASN A 83 24.13 -3.33 -8.90
N GLU A 84 23.62 -4.55 -9.00
CA GLU A 84 23.25 -5.16 -10.27
C GLU A 84 22.18 -4.33 -11.00
N LEU A 85 21.15 -3.88 -10.31
CA LEU A 85 20.10 -3.04 -10.90
C LEU A 85 20.62 -1.67 -11.32
N THR A 86 21.41 -1.01 -10.48
CA THR A 86 21.94 0.33 -10.77
C THR A 86 22.98 0.30 -11.88
N ALA A 87 23.81 -0.75 -11.97
CA ALA A 87 24.74 -0.98 -13.06
C ALA A 87 24.03 -1.19 -14.41
N ALA A 88 22.83 -1.79 -14.39
CA ALA A 88 21.99 -1.95 -15.57
C ALA A 88 21.21 -0.67 -15.96
N GLY A 89 21.33 0.41 -15.17
CA GLY A 89 20.69 1.69 -15.44
C GLY A 89 19.34 1.90 -14.73
N VAL A 90 18.95 1.02 -13.82
CA VAL A 90 17.77 1.24 -12.96
C VAL A 90 18.07 2.38 -11.99
N VAL A 91 17.23 3.40 -11.95
CA VAL A 91 17.35 4.50 -10.97
C VAL A 91 16.74 4.04 -9.65
N PHE A 92 17.60 3.80 -8.68
CA PHE A 92 17.20 3.25 -7.39
C PHE A 92 17.27 4.32 -6.29
N ARG A 93 16.19 4.48 -5.51
CA ARG A 93 16.11 5.49 -4.45
C ARG A 93 15.51 4.91 -3.17
N TYR A 94 15.99 5.43 -2.05
CA TYR A 94 15.40 5.20 -0.73
C TYR A 94 14.72 6.46 -0.20
N TYR A 95 13.51 6.29 0.33
CA TYR A 95 12.79 7.31 1.08
C TYR A 95 13.25 7.28 2.54
N ASP A 96 13.84 8.41 2.99
CA ASP A 96 14.30 8.64 4.35
C ASP A 96 15.16 7.50 4.94
N PRO A 97 16.21 7.05 4.25
CA PRO A 97 17.13 6.07 4.81
C PRO A 97 17.88 6.67 5.99
N ARG A 98 17.95 5.95 7.11
CA ARG A 98 18.69 6.38 8.28
C ARG A 98 19.51 5.24 8.85
N PRO A 99 20.73 5.55 9.35
CA PRO A 99 21.53 4.56 10.03
C PRO A 99 20.82 4.05 11.28
N ARG A 100 21.06 2.81 11.62
CA ARG A 100 20.60 2.23 12.89
C ARG A 100 21.40 2.87 14.05
N LEU A 101 20.69 3.31 15.10
CA LEU A 101 21.32 3.78 16.34
C LEU A 101 21.23 2.64 17.35
N PHE A 102 22.36 2.13 17.83
CA PHE A 102 22.44 0.95 18.71
C PHE A 102 21.65 -0.25 18.18
N GLY A 103 21.70 -0.50 16.87
CA GLY A 103 20.95 -1.58 16.23
C GLY A 103 19.46 -1.33 16.00
N MET A 104 18.90 -0.25 16.55
CA MET A 104 17.50 0.14 16.41
C MET A 104 17.29 1.13 15.26
N ARG A 105 16.21 0.97 14.54
CA ARG A 105 15.78 1.92 13.50
C ARG A 105 15.12 3.13 14.15
N THR A 106 15.55 4.34 13.78
CA THR A 106 15.09 5.58 14.42
C THR A 106 13.96 6.29 13.68
N ASN A 107 13.73 5.96 12.40
CA ASN A 107 12.75 6.59 11.53
C ASN A 107 11.43 5.84 11.43
N VAL A 108 10.85 5.46 12.57
CA VAL A 108 9.63 4.62 12.67
C VAL A 108 8.38 5.33 12.12
N PHE A 109 8.36 6.68 12.09
CA PHE A 109 7.18 7.47 11.75
C PHE A 109 7.35 8.18 10.41
N ARG A 110 6.23 8.55 9.78
CA ARG A 110 6.17 9.26 8.49
C ARG A 110 6.75 8.42 7.34
N ARG A 111 6.34 7.15 7.28
CA ARG A 111 6.82 6.20 6.29
C ARG A 111 6.13 6.38 4.94
N MET A 112 6.86 6.11 3.87
CA MET A 112 6.30 5.95 2.55
C MET A 112 5.67 4.55 2.46
N HIS A 113 4.35 4.49 2.69
CA HIS A 113 3.62 3.23 2.79
C HIS A 113 2.80 2.89 1.54
N ARG A 114 2.91 3.69 0.49
CA ARG A 114 2.29 3.45 -0.81
C ARG A 114 2.90 2.23 -1.49
N LYS A 115 2.14 1.55 -2.33
CA LYS A 115 2.56 0.46 -3.19
C LYS A 115 1.92 0.68 -4.55
N ILE A 116 2.71 1.24 -5.46
CA ILE A 116 2.28 1.68 -6.77
C ILE A 116 3.27 1.17 -7.83
N VAL A 117 2.73 0.63 -8.91
CA VAL A 117 3.53 0.32 -10.10
C VAL A 117 2.85 0.96 -11.30
N VAL A 118 3.63 1.62 -12.14
CA VAL A 118 3.17 2.16 -13.42
C VAL A 118 4.08 1.63 -14.53
N SER A 119 3.47 1.03 -15.55
CA SER A 119 4.15 0.55 -16.75
C SER A 119 3.63 1.30 -17.98
N ASP A 120 4.53 1.98 -18.69
CA ASP A 120 4.30 2.71 -19.96
C ASP A 120 3.09 3.66 -19.95
N ALA A 121 2.68 4.17 -18.77
CA ALA A 121 1.42 4.88 -18.54
C ALA A 121 0.16 4.20 -19.11
N ARG A 122 0.22 2.93 -19.34
CA ARG A 122 -0.87 2.11 -19.88
C ARG A 122 -1.51 1.24 -18.81
N ILE A 123 -0.70 0.80 -17.86
CA ILE A 123 -1.12 -0.08 -16.77
C ILE A 123 -0.59 0.49 -15.46
N ALA A 124 -1.45 0.52 -14.44
CA ALA A 124 -1.03 0.79 -13.08
C ALA A 124 -1.53 -0.29 -12.11
N PHE A 125 -0.82 -0.46 -11.01
CA PHE A 125 -1.21 -1.31 -9.89
C PHE A 125 -1.16 -0.48 -8.60
N ILE A 126 -2.19 -0.59 -7.78
CA ILE A 126 -2.27 0.03 -6.44
C ILE A 126 -2.88 -0.96 -5.47
N GLY A 127 -2.30 -1.09 -4.27
CA GLY A 127 -2.84 -1.98 -3.25
C GLY A 127 -2.06 -2.03 -1.95
N GLY A 128 -2.26 -3.11 -1.21
CA GLY A 128 -1.59 -3.36 0.06
C GLY A 128 -0.33 -4.24 -0.05
N LEU A 129 -0.16 -4.96 -1.17
CA LEU A 129 0.90 -5.97 -1.32
C LEU A 129 2.29 -5.33 -1.42
N ASN A 130 3.20 -5.88 -0.64
CA ASN A 130 4.65 -5.64 -0.75
C ASN A 130 5.31 -6.69 -1.64
N TYR A 131 6.61 -6.58 -1.89
CA TYR A 131 7.36 -7.63 -2.61
C TYR A 131 8.05 -8.55 -1.60
N SER A 132 7.31 -9.57 -1.18
CA SER A 132 7.74 -10.57 -0.23
C SER A 132 6.94 -11.86 -0.42
N ALA A 133 7.57 -13.00 -0.18
CA ALA A 133 6.92 -14.31 -0.17
C ALA A 133 5.78 -14.43 0.86
N GLU A 134 5.75 -13.54 1.86
CA GLU A 134 4.68 -13.47 2.87
C GLU A 134 3.26 -13.28 2.27
N HIS A 135 3.15 -12.82 1.04
CA HIS A 135 1.86 -12.67 0.35
C HIS A 135 1.49 -13.90 -0.51
N MET A 136 2.32 -14.95 -0.52
CA MET A 136 2.09 -16.20 -1.23
C MET A 136 1.58 -17.28 -0.27
N SER A 137 0.60 -18.06 -0.69
CA SER A 137 0.06 -19.17 0.12
C SER A 137 1.12 -20.23 0.46
N SER A 138 2.15 -20.37 -0.38
CA SER A 138 3.32 -21.23 -0.14
C SER A 138 4.15 -20.83 1.09
N TYR A 139 3.98 -19.60 1.59
CA TYR A 139 4.62 -19.15 2.84
C TYR A 139 4.03 -19.85 4.08
N GLY A 140 2.87 -20.47 3.95
CA GLY A 140 2.23 -21.23 5.01
C GLY A 140 1.19 -20.44 5.83
N PRO A 141 0.99 -20.78 7.12
CA PRO A 141 -0.06 -20.18 7.95
C PRO A 141 0.07 -18.66 8.14
N GLU A 142 1.29 -18.13 8.05
CA GLU A 142 1.59 -16.71 8.18
C GLU A 142 1.46 -15.94 6.85
N ALA A 143 1.05 -16.61 5.77
CA ALA A 143 0.78 -15.95 4.50
C ALA A 143 -0.31 -14.90 4.64
N LYS A 144 -0.08 -13.69 4.12
CA LYS A 144 -0.98 -12.55 4.28
C LYS A 144 -2.15 -12.61 3.30
N GLN A 145 -3.36 -12.26 3.77
CA GLN A 145 -4.52 -11.99 2.93
C GLN A 145 -4.53 -10.51 2.57
N ASP A 146 -4.36 -10.18 1.29
CA ASP A 146 -4.26 -8.78 0.83
C ASP A 146 -4.85 -8.58 -0.57
N TYR A 147 -4.99 -7.32 -0.96
CA TYR A 147 -5.63 -6.93 -2.20
C TYR A 147 -4.85 -5.83 -2.92
N ALA A 148 -4.89 -5.89 -4.24
CA ALA A 148 -4.51 -4.81 -5.14
C ALA A 148 -5.51 -4.71 -6.29
N VAL A 149 -5.38 -3.65 -7.08
CA VAL A 149 -6.08 -3.50 -8.36
C VAL A 149 -5.09 -3.28 -9.48
N ARG A 150 -5.39 -3.87 -10.63
CA ARG A 150 -4.80 -3.54 -11.92
C ARG A 150 -5.73 -2.57 -12.63
N LEU A 151 -5.18 -1.48 -13.13
CA LEU A 151 -5.89 -0.36 -13.74
C LEU A 151 -5.37 -0.13 -15.16
N GLU A 152 -6.28 0.06 -16.09
CA GLU A 152 -6.02 0.51 -17.46
C GLU A 152 -6.98 1.65 -17.80
N GLY A 153 -6.53 2.64 -18.56
CA GLY A 153 -7.36 3.78 -18.98
C GLY A 153 -6.88 5.12 -18.40
N PRO A 154 -7.73 6.16 -18.48
CA PRO A 154 -7.33 7.54 -18.19
C PRO A 154 -6.78 7.79 -16.77
N ILE A 155 -7.16 6.98 -15.79
CA ILE A 155 -6.64 7.11 -14.42
C ILE A 155 -5.14 6.83 -14.32
N VAL A 156 -4.59 6.02 -15.23
CA VAL A 156 -3.16 5.66 -15.20
C VAL A 156 -2.28 6.87 -15.42
N GLU A 157 -2.75 7.84 -16.19
CA GLU A 157 -2.03 9.11 -16.39
C GLU A 157 -1.98 9.94 -15.10
N ASP A 158 -3.10 10.02 -14.36
CA ASP A 158 -3.12 10.73 -13.07
C ASP A 158 -2.16 10.06 -12.06
N ILE A 159 -2.11 8.72 -12.05
CA ILE A 159 -1.19 7.97 -11.20
C ILE A 159 0.26 8.24 -11.61
N LEU A 160 0.56 8.20 -12.91
CA LEU A 160 1.90 8.52 -13.40
C LEU A 160 2.29 9.97 -13.07
N GLN A 161 1.40 10.93 -13.28
CA GLN A 161 1.68 12.32 -12.94
C GLN A 161 1.96 12.46 -11.43
N PHE A 162 1.19 11.79 -10.59
CA PHE A 162 1.41 11.74 -9.15
C PHE A 162 2.81 11.21 -8.81
N GLU A 163 3.22 10.09 -9.41
CA GLU A 163 4.55 9.52 -9.19
C GLU A 163 5.67 10.47 -9.65
N LEU A 164 5.53 11.08 -10.83
CA LEU A 164 6.51 12.03 -11.36
C LEU A 164 6.60 13.32 -10.53
N GLU A 165 5.54 13.72 -9.81
CA GLU A 165 5.57 14.86 -8.90
C GLU A 165 6.31 14.55 -7.59
N ASN A 166 6.30 13.30 -7.17
CA ASN A 166 6.98 12.86 -5.96
C ASN A 166 8.47 12.48 -6.19
N LEU A 167 8.90 12.31 -7.44
CA LEU A 167 10.28 11.96 -7.78
C LEU A 167 11.09 13.22 -8.16
N PRO A 168 12.32 13.38 -7.64
CA PRO A 168 13.16 14.53 -7.95
C PRO A 168 13.63 14.53 -9.41
N GLY A 169 13.78 15.73 -9.99
CA GLY A 169 14.36 15.90 -11.33
C GLY A 169 13.45 15.56 -12.50
N GLN A 170 12.17 15.21 -12.27
CA GLN A 170 11.27 14.71 -13.33
C GLN A 170 10.55 15.78 -14.15
N SER A 171 10.90 17.05 -14.02
CA SER A 171 10.24 18.15 -14.78
C SER A 171 10.34 17.98 -16.31
N ALA A 172 11.46 17.46 -16.81
CA ALA A 172 11.66 17.18 -18.23
C ALA A 172 10.82 15.97 -18.67
N ALA A 173 10.78 14.90 -17.85
CA ALA A 173 9.97 13.72 -18.11
C ALA A 173 8.48 14.04 -18.17
N ARG A 174 7.96 14.89 -17.28
CA ARG A 174 6.58 15.38 -17.32
C ARG A 174 6.26 16.13 -18.63
N ARG A 175 7.18 17.03 -19.09
CA ARG A 175 6.97 17.76 -20.34
C ARG A 175 7.00 16.83 -21.56
N TRP A 176 7.94 15.90 -21.59
CA TRP A 176 8.06 14.91 -22.66
C TRP A 176 6.81 14.02 -22.70
N TRP A 177 6.39 13.50 -21.55
CA TRP A 177 5.20 12.68 -21.40
C TRP A 177 3.94 13.35 -21.96
N ARG A 178 3.59 14.56 -21.51
CA ARG A 178 2.42 15.31 -21.98
C ARG A 178 2.39 15.54 -23.50
N ARG A 179 3.55 15.53 -24.15
CA ARG A 179 3.63 15.73 -25.62
C ARG A 179 3.37 14.44 -26.39
N HIS A 180 3.76 13.30 -25.85
CA HIS A 180 3.79 12.04 -26.60
C HIS A 180 2.59 11.14 -26.32
N HIS A 181 1.87 11.32 -25.21
CA HIS A 181 0.83 10.41 -24.77
C HIS A 181 -0.60 10.99 -24.77
N LYS A 182 -0.86 12.09 -25.47
CA LYS A 182 -2.23 12.60 -25.68
C LYS A 182 -3.19 11.57 -26.29
N ALA A 183 -2.67 10.60 -27.02
CA ALA A 183 -3.47 9.54 -27.62
C ALA A 183 -3.95 8.49 -26.59
N GLU A 184 -3.20 8.25 -25.52
CA GLU A 184 -3.59 7.33 -24.43
C GLU A 184 -4.67 7.95 -23.53
N GLU A 185 -4.73 9.29 -23.38
CA GLU A 185 -5.80 9.99 -22.66
C GLU A 185 -7.20 9.66 -23.17
N ASN A 186 -7.34 9.36 -24.46
CA ASN A 186 -8.62 9.03 -25.09
C ASN A 186 -8.93 7.53 -25.08
N ARG A 187 -8.06 6.71 -24.52
CA ARG A 187 -8.26 5.26 -24.46
C ARG A 187 -9.22 4.93 -23.32
N GLN A 188 -10.39 4.43 -23.64
CA GLN A 188 -11.41 4.01 -22.70
C GLN A 188 -11.61 2.48 -22.78
N PRO A 189 -10.73 1.68 -22.11
CA PRO A 189 -10.79 0.22 -22.18
C PRO A 189 -11.95 -0.38 -21.38
N GLY A 190 -12.66 0.40 -20.58
CA GLY A 190 -13.75 -0.02 -19.73
C GLY A 190 -14.76 1.09 -19.42
N GLU A 191 -15.60 0.88 -18.42
CA GLU A 191 -16.68 1.81 -18.05
C GLU A 191 -16.52 2.38 -16.64
N ALA A 192 -15.53 1.92 -15.89
CA ALA A 192 -15.36 2.32 -14.49
C ALA A 192 -14.93 3.77 -14.35
N GLN A 193 -15.51 4.46 -13.37
CA GLN A 193 -15.04 5.75 -12.89
C GLN A 193 -14.08 5.53 -11.73
N VAL A 194 -12.89 6.11 -11.82
CA VAL A 194 -11.84 5.94 -10.81
C VAL A 194 -11.30 7.30 -10.38
N LEU A 195 -10.98 7.41 -9.10
CA LEU A 195 -10.35 8.58 -8.50
C LEU A 195 -9.14 8.11 -7.69
N LEU A 196 -7.97 8.68 -8.00
CA LEU A 196 -6.80 8.54 -7.14
C LEU A 196 -6.94 9.46 -5.92
N VAL A 197 -6.76 8.90 -4.74
CA VAL A 197 -6.77 9.64 -3.47
C VAL A 197 -5.51 9.27 -2.70
N TRP A 198 -4.79 10.26 -2.22
CA TRP A 198 -3.61 10.00 -1.40
C TRP A 198 -3.65 10.79 -0.10
N ARG A 199 -2.80 10.38 0.79
CA ARG A 199 -2.52 11.07 2.04
C ARG A 199 -1.05 11.47 2.08
N ASP A 200 -0.79 12.74 2.38
CA ASP A 200 0.54 13.28 2.63
C ASP A 200 0.57 14.08 3.96
N ASN A 201 1.72 14.68 4.27
CA ASN A 201 1.87 15.47 5.49
C ASN A 201 1.63 16.98 5.26
N GLU A 202 1.16 17.37 4.07
CA GLU A 202 1.00 18.77 3.64
C GLU A 202 -0.46 19.11 3.34
N GLU A 203 -0.89 18.99 2.09
CA GLU A 203 -2.21 19.43 1.60
C GLU A 203 -3.28 18.35 1.68
N HIS A 204 -2.92 17.06 1.63
CA HIS A 204 -3.83 15.92 1.54
C HIS A 204 -3.85 15.07 2.80
N ARG A 205 -3.90 15.74 3.98
CA ARG A 205 -3.73 15.05 5.28
C ARG A 205 -4.85 14.10 5.66
N ASP A 206 -6.08 14.36 5.20
CA ASP A 206 -7.29 13.63 5.58
C ASP A 206 -8.15 13.19 4.40
N ASP A 207 -7.63 13.26 3.17
CA ASP A 207 -8.40 12.99 1.96
C ASP A 207 -8.97 11.56 1.95
N ILE A 208 -8.16 10.56 2.31
CA ILE A 208 -8.62 9.18 2.41
C ILE A 208 -9.72 9.04 3.46
N GLU A 209 -9.52 9.58 4.68
CA GLU A 209 -10.53 9.53 5.75
C GLU A 209 -11.83 10.24 5.33
N ARG A 210 -11.74 11.39 4.66
CA ARG A 210 -12.91 12.12 4.15
C ARG A 210 -13.74 11.29 3.17
N HIS A 211 -13.11 10.54 2.28
CA HIS A 211 -13.82 9.66 1.36
C HIS A 211 -14.55 8.53 2.08
N TYR A 212 -13.95 7.90 3.09
CA TYR A 212 -14.64 6.93 3.94
C TYR A 212 -15.81 7.55 4.72
N LEU A 213 -15.63 8.73 5.30
CA LEU A 213 -16.71 9.44 6.02
C LEU A 213 -17.87 9.81 5.10
N LYS A 214 -17.57 10.25 3.87
CA LYS A 214 -18.57 10.54 2.84
C LYS A 214 -19.33 9.26 2.48
N MET A 215 -18.62 8.17 2.22
CA MET A 215 -19.18 6.85 1.95
C MET A 215 -20.15 6.43 3.08
N LEU A 216 -19.72 6.46 4.35
CA LEU A 216 -20.58 6.11 5.50
C LEU A 216 -21.81 7.00 5.62
N THR A 217 -21.73 8.26 5.21
CA THR A 217 -22.86 9.19 5.23
C THR A 217 -23.86 8.88 4.12
N GLN A 218 -23.39 8.45 2.96
CA GLN A 218 -24.19 8.17 1.76
C GLN A 218 -24.77 6.76 1.72
N ALA A 219 -24.18 5.82 2.46
CA ALA A 219 -24.60 4.42 2.50
C ALA A 219 -26.11 4.28 2.85
N ARG A 220 -26.79 3.41 2.12
CA ARG A 220 -28.24 3.14 2.24
C ARG A 220 -28.57 1.70 2.60
N ARG A 221 -27.78 0.72 2.17
CA ARG A 221 -28.08 -0.72 2.33
C ARG A 221 -26.99 -1.45 3.10
N GLU A 222 -25.76 -1.40 2.60
CA GLU A 222 -24.67 -2.20 3.13
C GLU A 222 -23.33 -1.50 2.97
N VAL A 223 -22.47 -1.69 3.96
CA VAL A 223 -21.04 -1.36 3.91
C VAL A 223 -20.26 -2.57 4.40
N ILE A 224 -19.24 -2.98 3.65
CA ILE A 224 -18.26 -3.98 4.08
C ILE A 224 -16.89 -3.30 4.09
N ILE A 225 -16.20 -3.39 5.21
CA ILE A 225 -14.83 -2.89 5.38
C ILE A 225 -13.96 -4.05 5.81
N ALA A 226 -12.89 -4.37 5.07
CA ALA A 226 -11.84 -5.26 5.51
C ALA A 226 -10.56 -4.46 5.70
N ASN A 227 -10.02 -4.46 6.92
CA ASN A 227 -8.88 -3.64 7.24
C ASN A 227 -7.98 -4.32 8.28
N ALA A 228 -6.67 -4.41 7.97
CA ALA A 228 -5.67 -5.08 8.79
C ALA A 228 -5.61 -4.48 10.21
N TYR A 229 -5.45 -3.16 10.29
CA TYR A 229 -5.36 -2.41 11.53
C TYR A 229 -6.51 -1.41 11.60
N PHE A 230 -7.50 -1.71 12.45
CA PHE A 230 -8.70 -0.89 12.59
C PHE A 230 -8.73 -0.21 13.96
N PHE A 231 -8.31 1.04 13.98
CA PHE A 231 -8.37 1.90 15.16
C PHE A 231 -8.61 3.37 14.78
N PRO A 232 -9.72 3.67 14.07
CA PRO A 232 -9.97 5.00 13.54
C PRO A 232 -10.33 6.01 14.64
N GLY A 233 -10.29 7.30 14.28
CA GLY A 233 -10.68 8.40 15.16
C GLY A 233 -12.18 8.39 15.50
N TYR A 234 -12.55 9.23 16.48
CA TYR A 234 -13.91 9.30 17.01
C TYR A 234 -14.96 9.64 15.95
N ARG A 235 -14.61 10.52 15.00
CA ARG A 235 -15.51 10.91 13.89
C ARG A 235 -15.91 9.70 13.06
N PHE A 236 -14.96 8.84 12.75
CA PHE A 236 -15.18 7.64 11.96
C PHE A 236 -16.05 6.62 12.71
N LEU A 237 -15.72 6.33 13.98
CA LEU A 237 -16.50 5.43 14.83
C LEU A 237 -17.95 5.91 14.99
N HIS A 238 -18.13 7.23 15.15
CA HIS A 238 -19.46 7.83 15.24
C HIS A 238 -20.22 7.71 13.92
N ALA A 239 -19.55 7.91 12.79
CA ALA A 239 -20.15 7.76 11.45
C ALA A 239 -20.63 6.34 11.18
N LEU A 240 -19.85 5.30 11.57
CA LEU A 240 -20.25 3.89 11.48
C LEU A 240 -21.55 3.64 12.26
N ARG A 241 -21.59 4.04 13.54
CA ARG A 241 -22.79 3.86 14.37
C ARG A 241 -23.99 4.64 13.84
N LYS A 242 -23.77 5.85 13.32
CA LYS A 242 -24.83 6.65 12.72
C LYS A 242 -25.40 5.99 11.47
N ALA A 243 -24.55 5.37 10.64
CA ALA A 243 -24.99 4.62 9.49
C ALA A 243 -25.76 3.35 9.91
N ALA A 244 -25.26 2.56 10.88
CA ALA A 244 -25.97 1.40 11.41
C ALA A 244 -27.35 1.76 11.98
N ARG A 245 -27.48 2.88 12.72
CA ARG A 245 -28.76 3.39 13.23
C ARG A 245 -29.75 3.82 12.16
N ARG A 246 -29.26 4.16 10.95
CA ARG A 246 -30.12 4.40 9.77
C ARG A 246 -30.63 3.11 9.13
N GLY A 247 -30.23 1.94 9.62
CA GLY A 247 -30.58 0.65 9.07
C GLY A 247 -29.57 0.11 8.05
N VAL A 248 -28.41 0.74 7.86
CA VAL A 248 -27.34 0.24 7.00
C VAL A 248 -26.68 -0.98 7.66
N ARG A 249 -26.59 -2.10 6.95
CA ARG A 249 -25.84 -3.27 7.39
C ARG A 249 -24.34 -2.99 7.27
N ILE A 250 -23.66 -2.90 8.39
CA ILE A 250 -22.22 -2.65 8.42
C ILE A 250 -21.50 -3.90 8.87
N LYS A 251 -20.66 -4.45 8.00
CA LYS A 251 -19.77 -5.57 8.26
C LYS A 251 -18.34 -5.06 8.32
N LEU A 252 -17.66 -5.32 9.41
CA LEU A 252 -16.26 -4.97 9.62
C LEU A 252 -15.44 -6.25 9.78
N ILE A 253 -14.56 -6.53 8.83
CA ILE A 253 -13.62 -7.66 8.86
C ILE A 253 -12.28 -7.11 9.35
N ILE A 254 -11.77 -7.68 10.42
CA ILE A 254 -10.52 -7.26 11.05
C ILE A 254 -9.64 -8.48 11.37
N GLN A 255 -8.36 -8.22 11.60
CA GLN A 255 -7.41 -9.26 12.00
C GLN A 255 -7.79 -9.84 13.38
N GLY A 256 -8.02 -11.16 13.47
CA GLY A 256 -8.36 -11.85 14.72
C GLY A 256 -7.20 -11.95 15.69
N GLU A 257 -5.99 -12.19 15.15
CA GLU A 257 -4.74 -12.29 15.90
C GLU A 257 -3.69 -11.35 15.30
N PRO A 258 -3.72 -10.05 15.63
CA PRO A 258 -2.75 -9.10 15.11
C PRO A 258 -1.36 -9.33 15.68
N ASP A 259 -0.34 -9.09 14.86
CA ASP A 259 1.09 -9.24 15.17
C ASP A 259 1.53 -8.40 16.39
N MET A 260 0.84 -7.27 16.62
CA MET A 260 1.11 -6.39 17.75
C MET A 260 0.05 -6.55 18.85
N PRO A 261 0.40 -7.03 20.05
CA PRO A 261 -0.55 -7.21 21.18
C PRO A 261 -1.32 -5.94 21.53
N ILE A 262 -0.70 -4.77 21.39
CA ILE A 262 -1.34 -3.46 21.68
C ILE A 262 -2.49 -3.16 20.71
N VAL A 263 -2.36 -3.56 19.45
CA VAL A 263 -3.41 -3.42 18.43
C VAL A 263 -4.60 -4.31 18.78
N ARG A 264 -4.34 -5.54 19.23
CA ARG A 264 -5.39 -6.46 19.70
C ARG A 264 -6.16 -5.90 20.89
N VAL A 265 -5.47 -5.32 21.86
CA VAL A 265 -6.11 -4.66 23.01
C VAL A 265 -6.94 -3.48 22.51
N GLY A 266 -6.38 -2.63 21.65
CA GLY A 266 -7.10 -1.47 21.08
C GLY A 266 -8.36 -1.88 20.32
N ALA A 267 -8.27 -2.88 19.43
CA ALA A 267 -9.41 -3.38 18.66
C ALA A 267 -10.53 -3.92 19.59
N ARG A 268 -10.18 -4.74 20.59
CA ARG A 268 -11.16 -5.29 21.54
C ARG A 268 -11.88 -4.21 22.37
N LEU A 269 -11.23 -3.09 22.64
CA LEU A 269 -11.86 -1.96 23.32
C LEU A 269 -12.98 -1.33 22.48
N LEU A 270 -12.81 -1.36 21.15
CA LEU A 270 -13.82 -0.82 20.22
C LEU A 270 -15.00 -1.77 20.00
N TYR A 271 -14.84 -3.08 20.22
CA TYR A 271 -15.90 -4.06 19.96
C TYR A 271 -17.19 -3.73 20.70
N ASN A 272 -17.13 -3.45 22.00
CA ASN A 272 -18.29 -3.05 22.78
C ASN A 272 -19.02 -1.82 22.19
N TYR A 273 -18.24 -0.86 21.71
CA TYR A 273 -18.79 0.36 21.13
C TYR A 273 -19.43 0.08 19.76
N LEU A 274 -18.81 -0.74 18.93
CA LEU A 274 -19.26 -1.04 17.58
C LEU A 274 -20.45 -2.01 17.59
N VAL A 275 -20.33 -3.14 18.27
CA VAL A 275 -21.39 -4.18 18.31
C VAL A 275 -22.67 -3.62 18.92
N LYS A 276 -22.61 -2.90 20.07
CA LYS A 276 -23.76 -2.20 20.64
C LYS A 276 -24.28 -1.04 19.79
N GLY A 277 -23.48 -0.59 18.83
CA GLY A 277 -23.88 0.39 17.83
C GLY A 277 -24.57 -0.19 16.61
N GLY A 278 -24.70 -1.53 16.51
CA GLY A 278 -25.31 -2.23 15.40
C GLY A 278 -24.34 -2.61 14.27
N VAL A 279 -23.01 -2.50 14.50
CA VAL A 279 -21.98 -2.91 13.57
C VAL A 279 -21.66 -4.39 13.78
N GLN A 280 -21.68 -5.18 12.72
CA GLN A 280 -21.27 -6.57 12.74
C GLN A 280 -19.74 -6.63 12.60
N VAL A 281 -19.06 -7.19 13.60
CA VAL A 281 -17.61 -7.35 13.61
C VAL A 281 -17.26 -8.80 13.39
N PHE A 282 -16.34 -9.05 12.43
CA PHE A 282 -15.87 -10.36 12.04
C PHE A 282 -14.35 -10.45 12.22
N GLU A 283 -13.88 -11.36 13.06
CA GLU A 283 -12.45 -11.66 13.20
C GLU A 283 -12.04 -12.69 12.15
N TYR A 284 -11.21 -12.29 11.21
CA TYR A 284 -10.61 -13.19 10.23
C TYR A 284 -9.51 -14.03 10.90
N ARG A 285 -9.52 -15.35 10.73
CA ARG A 285 -8.69 -16.28 11.50
C ARG A 285 -7.86 -17.25 10.70
N ARG A 286 -8.05 -17.33 9.40
CA ARG A 286 -7.35 -18.30 8.57
C ARG A 286 -5.85 -17.99 8.49
N ARG A 287 -5.49 -16.71 8.36
CA ARG A 287 -4.13 -16.20 8.20
C ARG A 287 -4.09 -14.69 8.50
N PRO A 288 -2.92 -14.05 8.59
CA PRO A 288 -2.86 -12.61 8.82
C PRO A 288 -3.63 -11.81 7.76
N LEU A 289 -4.58 -10.99 8.19
CA LEU A 289 -5.27 -10.04 7.31
C LEU A 289 -4.39 -8.81 7.11
N HIS A 290 -4.03 -8.51 5.87
CA HIS A 290 -3.30 -7.30 5.52
C HIS A 290 -4.07 -6.40 4.54
N GLY A 291 -5.24 -6.81 4.07
CA GLY A 291 -6.10 -6.08 3.15
C GLY A 291 -6.59 -4.74 3.70
N LYS A 292 -6.73 -3.75 2.80
CA LYS A 292 -7.27 -2.43 3.08
C LYS A 292 -8.27 -2.08 1.99
N VAL A 293 -9.46 -2.66 2.11
CA VAL A 293 -10.54 -2.53 1.12
C VAL A 293 -11.87 -2.23 1.78
N ALA A 294 -12.72 -1.53 1.06
CA ALA A 294 -14.10 -1.33 1.48
C ALA A 294 -15.03 -1.22 0.27
N LEU A 295 -16.30 -1.51 0.51
CA LEU A 295 -17.37 -1.29 -0.47
C LEU A 295 -18.61 -0.71 0.20
N MET A 296 -19.43 -0.03 -0.60
CA MET A 296 -20.71 0.51 -0.19
C MET A 296 -21.75 0.25 -1.29
N ASP A 297 -22.89 -0.24 -0.84
CA ASP A 297 -24.05 -0.51 -1.69
C ASP A 297 -23.63 -1.34 -2.93
N ASP A 298 -23.93 -0.89 -4.17
CA ASP A 298 -23.67 -1.66 -5.39
C ASP A 298 -22.69 -1.03 -6.37
N HIS A 299 -22.04 0.08 -6.02
CA HIS A 299 -21.26 0.82 -7.00
C HIS A 299 -19.97 1.45 -6.46
N TRP A 300 -19.84 1.66 -5.15
CA TRP A 300 -18.65 2.29 -4.58
C TRP A 300 -17.73 1.25 -3.96
N ALA A 301 -16.46 1.34 -4.24
CA ALA A 301 -15.41 0.55 -3.59
C ALA A 301 -14.13 1.36 -3.43
N THR A 302 -13.22 0.89 -2.57
CA THR A 302 -11.86 1.40 -2.46
C THR A 302 -10.88 0.28 -2.19
N VAL A 303 -9.70 0.41 -2.79
CA VAL A 303 -8.53 -0.47 -2.57
C VAL A 303 -7.30 0.42 -2.45
N GLY A 304 -6.40 0.10 -1.54
CA GLY A 304 -5.16 0.86 -1.38
C GLY A 304 -4.25 0.38 -0.27
N SER A 305 -3.36 1.27 0.15
CA SER A 305 -2.35 0.98 1.17
C SER A 305 -2.76 1.41 2.58
N SER A 306 -3.80 2.28 2.71
CA SER A 306 -4.11 2.95 3.97
C SER A 306 -4.87 2.08 4.94
N ASN A 307 -4.27 1.78 6.09
CA ASN A 307 -5.00 1.27 7.25
C ASN A 307 -5.90 2.36 7.85
N LEU A 308 -6.94 1.92 8.55
CA LEU A 308 -7.82 2.80 9.34
C LEU A 308 -7.32 2.90 10.79
N ASP A 309 -6.08 3.34 10.93
CA ASP A 309 -5.38 3.52 12.21
C ASP A 309 -4.71 4.92 12.27
N PRO A 310 -4.33 5.40 13.48
CA PRO A 310 -3.78 6.73 13.63
C PRO A 310 -2.45 6.98 12.90
N LEU A 311 -1.63 5.97 12.67
CA LEU A 311 -0.36 6.13 11.95
C LEU A 311 -0.60 6.33 10.46
N SER A 312 -1.40 5.46 9.85
CA SER A 312 -1.75 5.56 8.42
C SER A 312 -2.56 6.81 8.11
N LEU A 313 -3.54 7.17 8.98
CA LEU A 313 -4.41 8.33 8.76
C LEU A 313 -3.77 9.68 9.15
N SER A 314 -2.62 9.70 9.83
CA SER A 314 -2.04 10.95 10.32
C SER A 314 -0.57 11.17 10.01
N LEU A 315 0.21 10.15 9.71
CA LEU A 315 1.65 10.26 9.56
C LEU A 315 2.21 9.68 8.25
N ASN A 316 1.76 8.50 7.84
CA ASN A 316 2.34 7.83 6.67
C ASN A 316 1.88 8.46 5.36
N LEU A 317 2.67 8.28 4.31
CA LEU A 317 2.26 8.54 2.93
C LEU A 317 1.50 7.32 2.42
N GLU A 318 0.24 7.53 2.05
CA GLU A 318 -0.67 6.47 1.62
C GLU A 318 -1.33 6.81 0.27
N ALA A 319 -1.78 5.79 -0.46
CA ALA A 319 -2.56 5.97 -1.67
C ALA A 319 -3.66 4.92 -1.77
N ASN A 320 -4.84 5.37 -2.15
CA ASN A 320 -6.00 4.54 -2.43
C ASN A 320 -6.62 4.95 -3.78
N VAL A 321 -7.32 4.03 -4.40
CA VAL A 321 -8.27 4.38 -5.47
C VAL A 321 -9.70 4.22 -4.97
N ILE A 322 -10.53 5.19 -5.34
CA ILE A 322 -11.97 5.11 -5.16
C ILE A 322 -12.55 4.72 -6.52
N ILE A 323 -13.42 3.74 -6.51
CA ILE A 323 -13.93 3.08 -7.71
C ILE A 323 -15.45 3.15 -7.70
N HIS A 324 -16.03 3.66 -8.79
CA HIS A 324 -17.45 3.54 -9.06
C HIS A 324 -17.62 2.58 -10.25
N ASP A 325 -17.88 1.31 -9.92
CA ASP A 325 -18.15 0.25 -10.88
C ASP A 325 -18.96 -0.86 -10.22
N ARG A 326 -20.05 -1.29 -10.86
CA ARG A 326 -20.93 -2.31 -10.28
C ARG A 326 -20.32 -3.70 -10.33
N HIS A 327 -19.66 -4.03 -11.41
CA HIS A 327 -19.06 -5.36 -11.59
C HIS A 327 -17.90 -5.55 -10.61
N PHE A 328 -17.03 -4.57 -10.51
CA PHE A 328 -15.94 -4.59 -9.53
C PHE A 328 -16.46 -4.67 -8.09
N ASN A 329 -17.49 -3.86 -7.75
CA ASN A 329 -18.11 -3.87 -6.43
C ASN A 329 -18.69 -5.24 -6.10
N GLN A 330 -19.38 -5.89 -7.07
CA GLN A 330 -19.92 -7.23 -6.89
C GLN A 330 -18.81 -8.27 -6.68
N THR A 331 -17.76 -8.23 -7.51
CA THR A 331 -16.60 -9.14 -7.37
C THR A 331 -15.95 -9.03 -5.99
N LEU A 332 -15.71 -7.81 -5.52
CA LEU A 332 -15.15 -7.57 -4.18
C LEU A 332 -16.12 -8.05 -3.08
N ARG A 333 -17.43 -7.81 -3.24
CA ARG A 333 -18.47 -8.23 -2.31
C ARG A 333 -18.52 -9.75 -2.17
N ASP A 334 -18.50 -10.46 -3.29
CA ASP A 334 -18.55 -11.92 -3.29
C ASP A 334 -17.32 -12.51 -2.63
N ASN A 335 -16.14 -11.94 -2.90
CA ASN A 335 -14.91 -12.34 -2.23
C ASN A 335 -14.99 -12.10 -0.72
N LEU A 336 -15.34 -10.89 -0.27
CA LEU A 336 -15.40 -10.55 1.16
C LEU A 336 -16.50 -11.37 1.91
N ASN A 337 -17.65 -11.63 1.28
CA ASN A 337 -18.66 -12.48 1.89
C ASN A 337 -18.20 -13.95 1.94
N GLY A 338 -17.44 -14.42 0.95
CA GLY A 338 -16.80 -15.74 0.96
C GLY A 338 -15.85 -15.88 2.15
N ILE A 339 -15.00 -14.88 2.39
CA ILE A 339 -14.10 -14.85 3.56
C ILE A 339 -14.90 -14.84 4.87
N ILE A 340 -15.96 -14.03 4.96
CA ILE A 340 -16.80 -14.00 6.16
C ILE A 340 -17.40 -15.37 6.46
N ALA A 341 -17.89 -16.05 5.44
CA ALA A 341 -18.58 -17.34 5.60
C ALA A 341 -17.61 -18.48 5.96
N ALA A 342 -16.40 -18.48 5.37
CA ALA A 342 -15.45 -19.58 5.51
C ALA A 342 -14.46 -19.41 6.66
N ASP A 343 -13.97 -18.19 6.88
CA ASP A 343 -12.73 -17.95 7.61
C ASP A 343 -12.88 -16.95 8.77
N CYS A 344 -14.07 -16.38 9.00
CA CYS A 344 -14.29 -15.40 10.04
C CYS A 344 -15.10 -15.94 11.22
N GLN A 345 -14.80 -15.46 12.40
CA GLN A 345 -15.66 -15.58 13.57
C GLN A 345 -16.36 -14.26 13.85
N GLN A 346 -17.69 -14.29 13.87
CA GLN A 346 -18.44 -13.10 14.27
C GLN A 346 -18.28 -12.84 15.78
N VAL A 347 -17.98 -11.61 16.13
CA VAL A 347 -17.91 -11.16 17.52
C VAL A 347 -19.33 -10.91 18.02
N ASP A 348 -19.77 -11.70 18.97
CA ASP A 348 -21.06 -11.53 19.64
C ASP A 348 -20.93 -10.86 21.02
N GLU A 349 -22.05 -10.55 21.66
CA GLU A 349 -22.07 -9.87 22.95
C GLU A 349 -21.46 -10.72 24.08
N THR A 350 -21.41 -12.05 23.93
CA THR A 350 -20.85 -12.96 24.95
C THR A 350 -19.33 -12.92 24.98
N MET A 351 -18.71 -12.59 23.84
CA MET A 351 -17.26 -12.45 23.71
C MET A 351 -16.75 -11.08 24.18
N LEU A 352 -17.66 -10.16 24.47
CA LEU A 352 -17.28 -8.81 24.90
C LEU A 352 -16.75 -8.82 26.32
N PRO A 353 -15.66 -8.09 26.64
CA PRO A 353 -15.14 -8.00 27.99
C PRO A 353 -16.22 -7.44 28.93
N LYS A 354 -16.39 -8.11 30.10
CA LYS A 354 -17.35 -7.64 31.12
C LYS A 354 -17.06 -6.18 31.48
N ARG A 355 -18.12 -5.37 31.52
CA ARG A 355 -18.04 -3.95 31.91
C ARG A 355 -17.72 -3.82 33.40
N THR A 356 -16.47 -4.02 33.76
CA THR A 356 -16.00 -3.58 35.08
C THR A 356 -15.50 -2.13 34.97
N TRP A 357 -15.62 -1.36 36.01
CA TRP A 357 -15.14 0.03 36.06
C TRP A 357 -13.65 0.13 35.67
N TRP A 358 -12.83 -0.83 36.10
CA TRP A 358 -11.43 -0.95 35.75
C TRP A 358 -11.18 -1.17 34.25
N ASN A 359 -11.98 -2.03 33.60
CA ASN A 359 -11.87 -2.26 32.17
C ASN A 359 -12.28 -1.04 31.34
N LEU A 360 -13.31 -0.31 31.80
CA LEU A 360 -13.74 0.95 31.17
C LEU A 360 -12.64 2.02 31.27
N THR A 361 -12.05 2.20 32.43
CA THR A 361 -10.98 3.19 32.64
C THR A 361 -9.74 2.86 31.82
N LYS A 362 -9.27 1.60 31.83
CA LYS A 362 -8.17 1.14 30.99
C LYS A 362 -8.47 1.36 29.50
N SER A 363 -9.70 1.06 29.08
CA SER A 363 -10.16 1.24 27.70
C SER A 363 -10.10 2.70 27.28
N VAL A 364 -10.63 3.59 28.10
CA VAL A 364 -10.65 5.05 27.82
C VAL A 364 -9.22 5.59 27.79
N LEU A 365 -8.38 5.23 28.76
CA LEU A 365 -6.98 5.66 28.80
C LEU A 365 -6.17 5.14 27.60
N ALA A 366 -6.30 3.86 27.28
CA ALA A 366 -5.62 3.27 26.12
C ALA A 366 -6.13 3.91 24.81
N PHE A 367 -7.44 4.13 24.68
CA PHE A 367 -8.00 4.80 23.51
C PHE A 367 -7.46 6.23 23.35
N HIS A 368 -7.46 7.02 24.43
CA HIS A 368 -6.93 8.38 24.39
C HIS A 368 -5.43 8.42 24.13
N PHE A 369 -4.67 7.52 24.74
CA PHE A 369 -3.23 7.39 24.48
C PHE A 369 -2.95 7.06 23.02
N LEU A 370 -3.56 6.00 22.48
CA LEU A 370 -3.36 5.59 21.09
C LEU A 370 -3.81 6.66 20.09
N ARG A 371 -4.93 7.35 20.39
CA ARG A 371 -5.43 8.44 19.55
C ARG A 371 -4.52 9.65 19.52
N HIS A 372 -3.95 10.04 20.66
CA HIS A 372 -3.08 11.21 20.76
C HIS A 372 -1.62 10.90 20.46
N PHE A 373 -1.28 9.62 20.34
CA PHE A 373 0.07 9.19 20.02
C PHE A 373 0.64 9.87 18.76
N PRO A 374 -0.08 10.00 17.62
CA PRO A 374 0.43 10.74 16.46
C PRO A 374 0.65 12.23 16.74
N ALA A 375 -0.16 12.85 17.59
CA ALA A 375 0.03 14.25 17.98
C ALA A 375 1.27 14.40 18.88
N LEU A 376 1.52 13.45 19.78
CA LEU A 376 2.74 13.41 20.59
C LEU A 376 3.99 13.20 19.70
N VAL A 377 3.88 12.35 18.68
CA VAL A 377 4.94 12.19 17.66
C VAL A 377 5.10 13.44 16.80
N GLY A 378 4.01 14.18 16.55
CA GLY A 378 4.04 15.48 15.88
C GLY A 378 4.83 16.56 16.65
N TRP A 379 5.02 16.39 17.95
CA TRP A 379 5.87 17.24 18.80
C TRP A 379 7.37 16.94 18.65
N LEU A 380 7.72 15.75 18.14
CA LEU A 380 9.11 15.48 17.77
C LEU A 380 9.50 16.42 16.62
N PRO A 381 10.76 16.94 16.60
CA PRO A 381 11.20 17.84 15.56
C PRO A 381 10.81 17.30 14.19
N ALA A 382 10.06 18.11 13.43
CA ALA A 382 9.69 17.76 12.07
C ALA A 382 10.98 17.63 11.27
N HIS A 383 11.39 16.38 10.99
CA HIS A 383 12.44 16.20 10.02
C HIS A 383 11.82 16.13 8.63
N THR A 384 12.45 16.77 7.67
CA THR A 384 12.10 16.64 6.27
C THR A 384 12.64 15.30 5.78
N PRO A 385 11.78 14.38 5.30
CA PRO A 385 12.26 13.14 4.71
C PRO A 385 13.18 13.43 3.54
N ARG A 386 14.27 12.65 3.43
CA ARG A 386 15.24 12.79 2.34
C ARG A 386 15.09 11.63 1.37
N LEU A 387 15.16 11.93 0.09
CA LEU A 387 15.32 10.92 -0.95
C LEU A 387 16.83 10.75 -1.18
N ALA A 388 17.32 9.52 -1.00
CA ALA A 388 18.70 9.17 -1.31
C ALA A 388 18.72 8.28 -2.55
N GLN A 389 19.41 8.72 -3.59
CA GLN A 389 19.65 7.91 -4.78
C GLN A 389 20.90 7.06 -4.54
N VAL A 390 20.83 5.82 -4.99
CA VAL A 390 21.99 4.93 -5.00
C VAL A 390 22.72 5.11 -6.31
N ASP A 391 23.98 5.49 -6.24
CA ASP A 391 24.83 5.63 -7.42
C ASP A 391 25.23 4.25 -7.93
N PRO A 392 25.36 4.06 -9.27
CA PRO A 392 25.90 2.82 -9.82
C PRO A 392 27.33 2.59 -9.33
N PRO A 393 27.74 1.31 -9.20
CA PRO A 393 29.13 1.00 -8.82
C PRO A 393 30.11 1.64 -9.79
N ALA A 394 31.24 2.16 -9.24
CA ALA A 394 32.28 2.73 -10.06
C ALA A 394 32.77 1.69 -11.10
N GLN A 395 32.75 2.05 -12.37
CA GLN A 395 33.35 1.17 -13.40
C GLN A 395 34.83 1.03 -13.08
N PRO A 396 35.39 -0.20 -13.16
CA PRO A 396 36.82 -0.38 -12.97
C PRO A 396 37.55 0.48 -14.01
N THR A 397 38.36 1.39 -13.51
CA THR A 397 39.25 2.19 -14.39
C THR A 397 40.20 1.27 -15.14
N MET A 398 40.58 1.59 -16.39
CA MET A 398 41.48 0.79 -17.19
C MET A 398 42.77 0.37 -16.46
N GLU A 399 43.24 1.17 -15.49
CA GLU A 399 44.38 0.85 -14.62
C GLU A 399 44.17 -0.37 -13.70
N THR A 400 42.90 -0.70 -13.38
CA THR A 400 42.58 -1.87 -12.54
C THR A 400 42.47 -3.14 -13.35
N GLN A 401 42.10 -3.05 -14.64
CA GLN A 401 42.06 -4.19 -15.55
C GLN A 401 43.49 -4.68 -15.89
N ASP A 402 44.42 -3.78 -16.13
CA ASP A 402 45.83 -4.11 -16.38
C ASP A 402 46.53 -4.79 -15.19
N ARG A 403 46.09 -4.49 -13.95
CA ARG A 403 46.65 -5.15 -12.75
C ARG A 403 46.14 -6.60 -12.58
N VAL A 404 44.87 -6.84 -12.88
CA VAL A 404 44.29 -8.20 -12.77
C VAL A 404 44.82 -9.13 -13.88
N GLU A 405 45.05 -8.61 -15.09
CA GLU A 405 45.70 -9.39 -16.17
C GLU A 405 47.18 -9.68 -15.90
N THR A 406 47.88 -8.75 -15.25
CA THR A 406 49.30 -8.98 -14.89
C THR A 406 49.49 -9.96 -13.75
N GLU A 407 48.55 -10.05 -12.79
CA GLU A 407 48.60 -11.06 -11.72
C GLU A 407 48.23 -12.46 -12.20
N ASN A 408 47.42 -12.62 -13.26
CA ASN A 408 47.05 -13.93 -13.83
C ASN A 408 48.07 -14.48 -14.83
N THR A 409 49.03 -13.70 -15.29
CA THR A 409 50.09 -14.15 -16.24
C THR A 409 51.44 -14.48 -15.57
N GLY A 410 51.48 -14.45 -14.24
CA GLY A 410 52.68 -14.77 -13.45
C GLY A 410 53.00 -16.27 -13.39
N VAL A 411 53.28 -16.88 -14.51
CA VAL A 411 54.02 -18.15 -14.56
C VAL A 411 55.48 -17.82 -14.23
N LYS A 412 55.93 -18.25 -13.07
CA LYS A 412 57.38 -18.25 -12.74
C LYS A 412 58.10 -19.34 -13.52
N PRO A 413 59.35 -19.07 -13.92
CA PRO A 413 60.17 -19.99 -14.64
C PRO A 413 60.56 -21.23 -13.85
#